data_059ceebc9c8c935c19f25dc5177f17b8
#
_entry.id   059ceebc9c8c935c19f25dc5177f17b8
#
_cell.length_a   1.000
_cell.length_b   1.000
_cell.length_c   1.000
_cell.angle_alpha   90.00
_cell.angle_beta   90.00
_cell.angle_gamma   90.00
#
_symmetry.space_group_name_H-M   'P 1'
#
loop_
_entity.id
_entity.type
_entity.pdbx_description
1 polymer ?
#
loop_
_entity_poly.entity_id
_entity_poly.type
_entity_poly.pdbx_seq_one_letter_code
_entity_poly.pdbx_strand_id
1 'polypeptide(L)'
;VTESPTDQFDIVILGGGSGGYAAALRGAELGKSVALVEKDKLGGTCLHRGCVPTKALLHVGEVADNAKEGGTFGLDIDVKGVDVPQMLGFKDKVIGRLYKGLQGLVKSRKVEYVEGFGRLTGPKTVTVETENGTRTLTGENVVLASGSYSKSLPGLELGGRVLDSEAALQLPEIPKNPIILGGGVIGVEFASVWKSLGAESVTIVEGLPHLAANEDESLSKALERAFKKRGIAFSLGIFFEKCEQTDSGVTVTLADGTVYEGDYLLVAVGRGPSTKDLGYEEQGIEMDRGFVLANKETLETNVPGVYAVGDIVPGLQLAHRGFQQGIFVAERIAGLNPAPIIESGIPRVTYCEPQLGSVGLTEKQAKEQFGDDGVESYEYNLGGNGKSQILGTTGFVKLVREKDGPVVGVHMIGTNMSEQIGEAQLIVNWEAYPEDVASLIHAHPTQNEALGEAHLALAGKPLHAHA
;
A
#
# COMPACT_ATOMS: atom_id res chain seq x y z
N VAL A 1 5.18 45.14 -14.37
CA VAL A 1 4.92 43.82 -13.76
C VAL A 1 4.56 44.08 -12.31
N THR A 2 3.28 44.13 -11.97
CA THR A 2 2.84 44.20 -10.56
C THR A 2 3.13 42.84 -9.94
N GLU A 3 4.05 42.79 -8.97
CA GLU A 3 4.27 41.59 -8.16
C GLU A 3 2.92 41.21 -7.51
N SER A 4 2.48 39.98 -7.76
CA SER A 4 1.29 39.44 -7.05
C SER A 4 1.58 39.41 -5.55
N PRO A 5 0.61 39.78 -4.68
CA PRO A 5 0.84 39.77 -3.25
C PRO A 5 1.26 38.35 -2.81
N THR A 6 2.33 38.29 -2.03
CA THR A 6 2.80 37.01 -1.46
C THR A 6 1.91 36.63 -0.27
N ASP A 7 1.21 35.51 -0.37
CA ASP A 7 0.43 34.97 0.74
C ASP A 7 1.38 34.27 1.73
N GLN A 8 1.29 34.62 3.02
CA GLN A 8 2.15 34.06 4.08
C GLN A 8 1.38 33.08 4.98
N PHE A 9 2.01 31.97 5.28
CA PHE A 9 1.46 30.90 6.10
C PHE A 9 2.51 30.35 7.07
N ASP A 10 2.09 29.76 8.18
CA ASP A 10 2.99 28.97 9.03
C ASP A 10 3.49 27.72 8.29
N ILE A 11 2.60 27.10 7.47
CA ILE A 11 2.90 25.88 6.74
C ILE A 11 2.38 25.97 5.30
N VAL A 12 3.24 25.78 4.32
CA VAL A 12 2.87 25.56 2.91
C VAL A 12 3.14 24.11 2.56
N ILE A 13 2.15 23.41 2.03
CA ILE A 13 2.23 21.97 1.71
C ILE A 13 2.09 21.79 0.20
N LEU A 14 3.04 21.11 -0.41
CA LEU A 14 3.06 20.82 -1.84
C LEU A 14 2.68 19.35 -2.09
N GLY A 15 1.43 19.14 -2.48
CA GLY A 15 0.78 17.85 -2.73
C GLY A 15 -0.30 17.52 -1.71
N GLY A 16 -1.51 17.23 -2.21
CA GLY A 16 -2.71 16.94 -1.42
C GLY A 16 -3.00 15.46 -1.22
N GLY A 17 -2.00 14.58 -1.41
CA GLY A 17 -2.08 13.15 -1.12
C GLY A 17 -2.10 12.86 0.39
N SER A 18 -2.01 11.57 0.76
CA SER A 18 -2.13 11.09 2.15
C SER A 18 -1.26 11.84 3.16
N GLY A 19 0.02 12.03 2.86
CA GLY A 19 0.92 12.78 3.74
C GLY A 19 0.58 14.27 3.81
N GLY A 20 0.28 14.88 2.65
CA GLY A 20 0.03 16.31 2.57
C GLY A 20 -1.27 16.73 3.27
N TYR A 21 -2.40 16.07 2.99
CA TYR A 21 -3.64 16.46 3.66
C TYR A 21 -3.64 16.11 5.16
N ALA A 22 -2.93 15.05 5.57
CA ALA A 22 -2.78 14.74 6.99
C ALA A 22 -2.01 15.84 7.72
N ALA A 23 -0.90 16.32 7.14
CA ALA A 23 -0.14 17.47 7.65
C ALA A 23 -1.01 18.73 7.69
N ALA A 24 -1.80 19.00 6.65
CA ALA A 24 -2.67 20.17 6.58
C ALA A 24 -3.74 20.15 7.66
N LEU A 25 -4.45 19.03 7.80
CA LEU A 25 -5.53 18.89 8.79
C LEU A 25 -4.99 18.98 10.22
N ARG A 26 -3.87 18.33 10.50
CA ARG A 26 -3.26 18.35 11.83
C ARG A 26 -2.64 19.71 12.16
N GLY A 27 -1.95 20.36 11.21
CA GLY A 27 -1.40 21.68 11.39
C GLY A 27 -2.49 22.74 11.70
N ALA A 28 -3.58 22.72 10.94
CA ALA A 28 -4.72 23.60 11.18
C ALA A 28 -5.39 23.36 12.54
N GLU A 29 -5.52 22.08 12.96
CA GLU A 29 -6.04 21.72 14.30
C GLU A 29 -5.17 22.28 15.43
N LEU A 30 -3.85 22.34 15.22
CA LEU A 30 -2.88 22.90 16.15
C LEU A 30 -2.76 24.44 16.06
N GLY A 31 -3.69 25.09 15.35
CA GLY A 31 -3.80 26.55 15.26
C GLY A 31 -2.84 27.21 14.27
N LYS A 32 -2.20 26.45 13.38
CA LYS A 32 -1.33 26.97 12.33
C LYS A 32 -2.15 27.45 11.12
N SER A 33 -1.71 28.51 10.49
CA SER A 33 -2.19 28.91 9.17
C SER A 33 -1.56 27.99 8.11
N VAL A 34 -2.39 27.32 7.30
CA VAL A 34 -1.94 26.28 6.36
C VAL A 34 -2.45 26.55 4.97
N ALA A 35 -1.55 26.52 3.98
CA ALA A 35 -1.89 26.41 2.57
C ALA A 35 -1.53 25.02 2.03
N LEU A 36 -2.49 24.40 1.33
CA LEU A 36 -2.35 23.09 0.72
C LEU A 36 -2.52 23.20 -0.80
N VAL A 37 -1.44 22.93 -1.52
CA VAL A 37 -1.39 23.00 -2.98
C VAL A 37 -1.57 21.62 -3.59
N GLU A 38 -2.51 21.46 -4.51
CA GLU A 38 -2.72 20.20 -5.24
C GLU A 38 -3.08 20.49 -6.71
N LYS A 39 -2.42 19.77 -7.63
CA LYS A 39 -2.59 19.96 -9.08
C LYS A 39 -3.79 19.22 -9.67
N ASP A 40 -4.36 18.26 -8.96
CA ASP A 40 -5.45 17.40 -9.43
C ASP A 40 -6.56 17.35 -8.37
N LYS A 41 -6.55 16.34 -7.50
CA LYS A 41 -7.62 16.12 -6.51
C LYS A 41 -7.06 15.82 -5.14
N LEU A 42 -7.63 16.45 -4.11
CA LEU A 42 -7.38 16.10 -2.71
C LEU A 42 -7.57 14.59 -2.47
N GLY A 43 -6.65 13.97 -1.72
CA GLY A 43 -6.64 12.54 -1.47
C GLY A 43 -5.60 11.78 -2.30
N GLY A 44 -5.16 12.38 -3.42
CA GLY A 44 -4.06 11.88 -4.25
C GLY A 44 -4.28 10.46 -4.78
N THR A 45 -3.20 9.75 -5.04
CA THR A 45 -3.20 8.41 -5.64
C THR A 45 -4.04 7.41 -4.84
N CYS A 46 -3.89 7.36 -3.53
CA CYS A 46 -4.56 6.35 -2.69
C CYS A 46 -6.09 6.43 -2.82
N LEU A 47 -6.67 7.62 -2.74
CA LEU A 47 -8.11 7.81 -2.79
C LEU A 47 -8.69 7.62 -4.19
N HIS A 48 -7.99 8.09 -5.25
CA HIS A 48 -8.58 8.21 -6.59
C HIS A 48 -8.15 7.12 -7.57
N ARG A 49 -6.92 6.57 -7.44
CA ARG A 49 -6.29 5.71 -8.47
C ARG A 49 -5.41 4.59 -7.92
N GLY A 50 -5.54 4.28 -6.62
CA GLY A 50 -4.73 3.25 -5.96
C GLY A 50 -5.53 2.45 -4.95
N CYS A 51 -5.31 2.70 -3.66
CA CYS A 51 -5.83 1.87 -2.57
C CYS A 51 -7.34 1.70 -2.59
N VAL A 52 -8.09 2.82 -2.52
CA VAL A 52 -9.57 2.78 -2.37
C VAL A 52 -10.25 2.13 -3.58
N PRO A 53 -9.98 2.54 -4.83
CA PRO A 53 -10.61 1.91 -5.98
C PRO A 53 -10.23 0.43 -6.12
N THR A 54 -8.97 0.05 -5.87
CA THR A 54 -8.55 -1.36 -5.94
C THR A 54 -9.27 -2.21 -4.89
N LYS A 55 -9.37 -1.75 -3.65
CA LYS A 55 -10.06 -2.48 -2.58
C LYS A 55 -11.56 -2.55 -2.80
N ALA A 56 -12.17 -1.54 -3.44
CA ALA A 56 -13.56 -1.60 -3.87
C ALA A 56 -13.78 -2.72 -4.90
N LEU A 57 -12.89 -2.88 -5.89
CA LEU A 57 -12.98 -3.96 -6.87
C LEU A 57 -12.66 -5.33 -6.27
N LEU A 58 -11.67 -5.42 -5.37
CA LEU A 58 -11.36 -6.67 -4.64
C LEU A 58 -12.56 -7.14 -3.81
N HIS A 59 -13.28 -6.21 -3.17
CA HIS A 59 -14.51 -6.56 -2.44
C HIS A 59 -15.61 -7.11 -3.37
N VAL A 60 -15.74 -6.57 -4.58
CA VAL A 60 -16.68 -7.15 -5.57
C VAL A 60 -16.23 -8.57 -5.96
N GLY A 61 -14.91 -8.79 -6.10
CA GLY A 61 -14.32 -10.11 -6.34
C GLY A 61 -14.63 -11.10 -5.21
N GLU A 62 -14.47 -10.66 -3.95
CA GLU A 62 -14.81 -11.44 -2.75
C GLU A 62 -16.29 -11.85 -2.75
N VAL A 63 -17.19 -10.92 -3.02
CA VAL A 63 -18.63 -11.22 -3.12
C VAL A 63 -18.91 -12.24 -4.22
N ALA A 64 -18.23 -12.12 -5.37
CA ALA A 64 -18.39 -13.06 -6.48
C ALA A 64 -17.87 -14.47 -6.11
N ASP A 65 -16.73 -14.57 -5.44
CA ASP A 65 -16.16 -15.85 -5.01
C ASP A 65 -17.04 -16.51 -3.93
N ASN A 66 -17.50 -15.75 -2.92
CA ASN A 66 -18.44 -16.24 -1.90
C ASN A 66 -19.77 -16.74 -2.54
N ALA A 67 -20.28 -16.06 -3.54
CA ALA A 67 -21.48 -16.50 -4.24
C ALA A 67 -21.26 -17.80 -5.03
N LYS A 68 -20.11 -17.96 -5.69
CA LYS A 68 -19.75 -19.21 -6.41
C LYS A 68 -19.59 -20.39 -5.44
N GLU A 69 -19.09 -20.13 -4.22
CA GLU A 69 -18.90 -21.13 -3.18
C GLU A 69 -20.17 -21.44 -2.40
N GLY A 70 -21.26 -20.73 -2.64
CA GLY A 70 -22.54 -20.86 -1.92
C GLY A 70 -23.08 -22.30 -1.83
N GLY A 71 -22.83 -23.13 -2.84
CA GLY A 71 -23.20 -24.55 -2.85
C GLY A 71 -22.57 -25.36 -1.72
N THR A 72 -21.37 -25.00 -1.27
CA THR A 72 -20.70 -25.62 -0.13
C THR A 72 -21.50 -25.44 1.17
N PHE A 73 -22.25 -24.34 1.26
CA PHE A 73 -23.08 -23.97 2.42
C PHE A 73 -24.56 -24.35 2.23
N GLY A 74 -24.90 -25.06 1.15
CA GLY A 74 -26.27 -25.45 0.83
C GLY A 74 -27.12 -24.34 0.19
N LEU A 75 -26.48 -23.28 -0.33
CA LEU A 75 -27.16 -22.21 -1.04
C LEU A 75 -27.17 -22.49 -2.56
N ASP A 76 -28.31 -22.34 -3.20
CA ASP A 76 -28.44 -22.43 -4.66
C ASP A 76 -28.30 -21.02 -5.25
N ILE A 77 -27.13 -20.71 -5.72
CA ILE A 77 -26.76 -19.39 -6.26
C ILE A 77 -26.21 -19.56 -7.68
N ASP A 78 -26.83 -18.88 -8.63
CA ASP A 78 -26.35 -18.80 -10.01
C ASP A 78 -25.73 -17.42 -10.27
N VAL A 79 -24.41 -17.37 -10.44
CA VAL A 79 -23.67 -16.14 -10.80
C VAL A 79 -23.59 -16.04 -12.32
N LYS A 80 -24.46 -15.25 -12.93
CA LYS A 80 -24.56 -15.11 -14.39
C LYS A 80 -23.44 -14.29 -15.03
N GLY A 81 -22.71 -13.49 -14.24
CA GLY A 81 -21.63 -12.64 -14.72
C GLY A 81 -21.48 -11.36 -13.89
N VAL A 82 -20.65 -10.45 -14.38
CA VAL A 82 -20.36 -9.16 -13.75
C VAL A 82 -20.91 -8.03 -14.63
N ASP A 83 -21.76 -7.18 -14.08
CA ASP A 83 -22.17 -5.91 -14.70
C ASP A 83 -21.04 -4.89 -14.45
N VAL A 84 -20.12 -4.77 -15.40
CA VAL A 84 -18.93 -3.92 -15.26
C VAL A 84 -19.28 -2.43 -15.08
N PRO A 85 -20.22 -1.84 -15.85
CA PRO A 85 -20.69 -0.48 -15.59
C PRO A 85 -21.19 -0.26 -14.16
N GLN A 86 -21.98 -1.18 -13.60
CA GLN A 86 -22.48 -1.09 -12.23
C GLN A 86 -21.35 -1.24 -11.20
N MET A 87 -20.41 -2.15 -11.43
CA MET A 87 -19.21 -2.36 -10.59
C MET A 87 -18.34 -1.09 -10.56
N LEU A 88 -18.06 -0.48 -11.70
CA LEU A 88 -17.32 0.78 -11.78
C LEU A 88 -18.09 1.91 -11.09
N GLY A 89 -19.39 1.99 -11.29
CA GLY A 89 -20.27 2.95 -10.60
C GLY A 89 -20.24 2.80 -9.08
N PHE A 90 -20.18 1.56 -8.56
CA PHE A 90 -19.98 1.30 -7.12
C PHE A 90 -18.65 1.86 -6.64
N LYS A 91 -17.54 1.53 -7.32
CA LYS A 91 -16.20 2.05 -7.02
C LYS A 91 -16.20 3.59 -6.99
N ASP A 92 -16.75 4.23 -8.02
CA ASP A 92 -16.77 5.68 -8.13
C ASP A 92 -17.64 6.35 -7.06
N LYS A 93 -18.73 5.72 -6.65
CA LYS A 93 -19.56 6.17 -5.53
C LYS A 93 -18.82 6.15 -4.21
N VAL A 94 -18.01 5.11 -3.94
CA VAL A 94 -17.17 5.02 -2.73
C VAL A 94 -16.15 6.16 -2.73
N ILE A 95 -15.41 6.32 -3.83
CA ILE A 95 -14.42 7.40 -4.00
C ILE A 95 -15.09 8.77 -3.79
N GLY A 96 -16.21 9.03 -4.48
CA GLY A 96 -16.91 10.31 -4.41
C GLY A 96 -17.41 10.67 -3.01
N ARG A 97 -17.84 9.68 -2.22
CA ARG A 97 -18.25 9.89 -0.83
C ARG A 97 -17.06 10.30 0.05
N LEU A 98 -15.93 9.57 -0.05
CA LEU A 98 -14.73 9.86 0.71
C LEU A 98 -14.11 11.21 0.31
N TYR A 99 -14.10 11.52 -0.97
CA TYR A 99 -13.60 12.80 -1.50
C TYR A 99 -14.39 13.99 -0.96
N LYS A 100 -15.74 13.92 -1.00
CA LYS A 100 -16.60 14.96 -0.42
C LYS A 100 -16.35 15.15 1.09
N GLY A 101 -16.15 14.05 1.82
CA GLY A 101 -15.82 14.10 3.23
C GLY A 101 -14.49 14.83 3.48
N LEU A 102 -13.46 14.51 2.71
CA LEU A 102 -12.15 15.16 2.82
C LEU A 102 -12.20 16.67 2.48
N GLN A 103 -12.90 17.03 1.39
CA GLN A 103 -13.13 18.44 1.04
C GLN A 103 -13.84 19.18 2.18
N GLY A 104 -14.84 18.55 2.82
CA GLY A 104 -15.54 19.10 3.96
C GLY A 104 -14.61 19.34 5.16
N LEU A 105 -13.70 18.40 5.46
CA LEU A 105 -12.71 18.54 6.52
C LEU A 105 -11.73 19.68 6.27
N VAL A 106 -11.15 19.77 5.06
CA VAL A 106 -10.24 20.84 4.66
C VAL A 106 -10.90 22.21 4.82
N LYS A 107 -12.15 22.33 4.32
CA LYS A 107 -12.94 23.58 4.45
C LYS A 107 -13.26 23.93 5.90
N SER A 108 -13.71 22.97 6.71
CA SER A 108 -14.09 23.18 8.10
C SER A 108 -12.92 23.62 8.99
N ARG A 109 -11.72 23.15 8.68
CA ARG A 109 -10.48 23.53 9.37
C ARG A 109 -9.83 24.80 8.81
N LYS A 110 -10.47 25.45 7.84
CA LYS A 110 -9.99 26.70 7.23
C LYS A 110 -8.59 26.58 6.62
N VAL A 111 -8.24 25.40 6.10
CA VAL A 111 -7.03 25.22 5.30
C VAL A 111 -7.22 25.96 3.97
N GLU A 112 -6.27 26.80 3.59
CA GLU A 112 -6.26 27.47 2.27
C GLU A 112 -5.94 26.40 1.21
N TYR A 113 -6.94 25.94 0.48
CA TYR A 113 -6.76 24.98 -0.60
C TYR A 113 -6.50 25.72 -1.90
N VAL A 114 -5.34 25.48 -2.49
CA VAL A 114 -4.90 26.10 -3.75
C VAL A 114 -4.80 25.02 -4.82
N GLU A 115 -5.78 25.03 -5.73
CA GLU A 115 -5.79 24.14 -6.88
C GLU A 115 -4.86 24.67 -7.96
N GLY A 116 -3.83 23.91 -8.33
CA GLY A 116 -2.85 24.28 -9.34
C GLY A 116 -1.53 23.53 -9.23
N PHE A 117 -0.69 23.71 -10.23
CA PHE A 117 0.63 23.10 -10.28
C PHE A 117 1.62 23.94 -9.47
N GLY A 118 2.03 23.41 -8.33
CA GLY A 118 2.98 24.05 -7.44
C GLY A 118 4.42 23.63 -7.70
N ARG A 119 5.35 24.57 -7.55
CA ARG A 119 6.79 24.37 -7.67
C ARG A 119 7.52 25.13 -6.56
N LEU A 120 8.53 24.51 -5.97
CA LEU A 120 9.43 25.18 -5.02
C LEU A 120 10.33 26.15 -5.79
N THR A 121 10.20 27.46 -5.56
CA THR A 121 10.92 28.51 -6.27
C THR A 121 11.86 29.34 -5.40
N GLY A 122 11.85 29.05 -4.10
CA GLY A 122 12.78 29.55 -3.09
C GLY A 122 12.80 28.56 -1.91
N PRO A 123 13.73 28.70 -0.97
CA PRO A 123 13.86 27.74 0.13
C PRO A 123 12.54 27.47 0.90
N LYS A 124 11.69 28.50 0.98
CA LYS A 124 10.38 28.44 1.66
C LYS A 124 9.25 29.06 0.84
N THR A 125 9.42 29.11 -0.48
CA THR A 125 8.50 29.75 -1.41
C THR A 125 8.01 28.76 -2.44
N VAL A 126 6.71 28.64 -2.58
CA VAL A 126 6.03 27.80 -3.57
C VAL A 126 5.28 28.73 -4.53
N THR A 127 5.59 28.63 -5.80
CA THR A 127 4.82 29.30 -6.85
C THR A 127 3.83 28.31 -7.44
N VAL A 128 2.57 28.72 -7.55
CA VAL A 128 1.46 27.88 -8.01
C VAL A 128 0.87 28.46 -9.28
N GLU A 129 0.86 27.69 -10.34
CA GLU A 129 0.13 27.99 -11.58
C GLU A 129 -1.32 27.52 -11.40
N THR A 130 -2.25 28.47 -11.30
CA THR A 130 -3.69 28.23 -11.16
C THR A 130 -4.43 28.64 -12.43
N GLU A 131 -5.69 28.25 -12.57
CA GLU A 131 -6.54 28.70 -13.69
C GLU A 131 -6.70 30.24 -13.74
N ASN A 132 -6.55 30.91 -12.59
CA ASN A 132 -6.71 32.38 -12.46
C ASN A 132 -5.39 33.16 -12.51
N GLY A 133 -4.28 32.49 -12.85
CA GLY A 133 -2.94 33.08 -12.89
C GLY A 133 -2.01 32.48 -11.82
N THR A 134 -0.86 33.08 -11.66
CA THR A 134 0.19 32.62 -10.75
C THR A 134 -0.01 33.17 -9.34
N ARG A 135 0.05 32.30 -8.32
CA ARG A 135 0.12 32.68 -6.89
C ARG A 135 1.50 32.34 -6.33
N THR A 136 1.99 33.18 -5.44
CA THR A 136 3.23 32.92 -4.69
C THR A 136 2.89 32.77 -3.21
N LEU A 137 3.20 31.61 -2.65
CA LEU A 137 2.97 31.24 -1.26
C LEU A 137 4.30 31.15 -0.53
N THR A 138 4.42 31.78 0.63
CA THR A 138 5.62 31.66 1.47
C THR A 138 5.23 31.09 2.82
N GLY A 139 5.93 30.03 3.25
CA GLY A 139 5.74 29.38 4.54
C GLY A 139 6.87 29.69 5.51
N GLU A 140 6.59 29.74 6.81
CA GLU A 140 7.65 29.58 7.80
C GLU A 140 8.27 28.17 7.66
N ASN A 141 7.43 27.21 7.32
CA ASN A 141 7.78 25.82 7.02
C ASN A 141 7.15 25.37 5.70
N VAL A 142 7.84 24.49 4.97
CA VAL A 142 7.33 23.84 3.75
C VAL A 142 7.34 22.34 3.91
N VAL A 143 6.24 21.68 3.53
CA VAL A 143 6.11 20.22 3.52
C VAL A 143 6.00 19.73 2.08
N LEU A 144 6.99 18.97 1.63
CA LEU A 144 7.01 18.32 0.33
C LEU A 144 6.27 16.98 0.42
N ALA A 145 5.20 16.81 -0.37
CA ALA A 145 4.31 15.65 -0.32
C ALA A 145 3.78 15.27 -1.70
N SER A 146 4.60 15.42 -2.75
CA SER A 146 4.18 15.30 -4.15
C SER A 146 3.90 13.87 -4.63
N GLY A 147 4.12 12.85 -3.79
CA GLY A 147 3.65 11.48 -4.01
C GLY A 147 4.48 10.68 -5.01
N SER A 148 3.84 9.79 -5.75
CA SER A 148 4.51 8.85 -6.65
C SER A 148 3.75 8.62 -7.95
N TYR A 149 4.45 8.07 -8.95
CA TYR A 149 3.91 7.65 -10.25
C TYR A 149 4.16 6.17 -10.51
N SER A 150 3.36 5.53 -11.38
CA SER A 150 3.58 4.15 -11.82
C SER A 150 4.82 4.07 -12.70
N LYS A 151 5.78 3.19 -12.35
CA LYS A 151 6.96 2.94 -13.18
C LYS A 151 6.62 2.06 -14.36
N SER A 152 7.36 2.24 -15.46
CA SER A 152 7.46 1.29 -16.56
C SER A 152 8.89 0.81 -16.72
N LEU A 153 9.12 -0.14 -17.62
CA LEU A 153 10.46 -0.59 -18.00
C LEU A 153 10.97 0.20 -19.22
N PRO A 154 12.29 0.34 -19.39
CA PRO A 154 12.86 0.95 -20.58
C PRO A 154 12.34 0.27 -21.86
N GLY A 155 11.87 1.08 -22.81
CA GLY A 155 11.31 0.58 -24.08
C GLY A 155 9.88 0.03 -24.00
N LEU A 156 9.24 0.01 -22.82
CA LEU A 156 7.85 -0.40 -22.67
C LEU A 156 6.97 0.84 -22.45
N GLU A 157 6.27 1.23 -23.52
CA GLU A 157 5.36 2.39 -23.48
C GLU A 157 3.99 1.98 -22.95
N LEU A 158 3.44 2.81 -22.03
CA LEU A 158 2.08 2.67 -21.52
C LEU A 158 1.09 3.27 -22.51
N GLY A 159 -0.03 2.59 -22.69
CA GLY A 159 -1.11 3.02 -23.57
C GLY A 159 -1.71 1.86 -24.37
N GLY A 160 -2.93 2.04 -24.88
CA GLY A 160 -3.63 0.99 -25.58
C GLY A 160 -3.92 -0.21 -24.68
N ARG A 161 -3.31 -1.36 -24.98
CA ARG A 161 -3.46 -2.60 -24.20
C ARG A 161 -2.35 -2.82 -23.18
N VAL A 162 -1.37 -1.91 -23.10
CA VAL A 162 -0.32 -1.89 -22.08
C VAL A 162 -0.73 -0.88 -21.00
N LEU A 163 -1.19 -1.38 -19.87
CA LEU A 163 -1.84 -0.59 -18.83
C LEU A 163 -0.91 -0.37 -17.63
N ASP A 164 -1.03 0.75 -17.00
CA ASP A 164 -0.65 0.89 -15.59
C ASP A 164 -1.84 0.56 -14.67
N SER A 165 -1.62 0.63 -13.37
CA SER A 165 -2.67 0.32 -12.39
C SER A 165 -3.84 1.31 -12.42
N GLU A 166 -3.63 2.56 -12.82
CA GLU A 166 -4.69 3.56 -12.94
C GLU A 166 -5.61 3.26 -14.13
N ALA A 167 -5.04 2.96 -15.31
CA ALA A 167 -5.80 2.56 -16.49
C ALA A 167 -6.55 1.24 -16.25
N ALA A 168 -5.91 0.28 -15.57
CA ALA A 168 -6.53 -1.00 -15.24
C ALA A 168 -7.78 -0.88 -14.36
N LEU A 169 -7.83 0.12 -13.47
CA LEU A 169 -9.01 0.42 -12.62
C LEU A 169 -10.20 1.01 -13.39
N GLN A 170 -10.01 1.41 -14.64
CA GLN A 170 -11.02 2.04 -15.48
C GLN A 170 -11.44 1.18 -16.68
N LEU A 171 -10.91 -0.05 -16.79
CA LEU A 171 -11.26 -0.93 -17.89
C LEU A 171 -12.79 -1.14 -17.98
N PRO A 172 -13.39 -0.97 -19.16
CA PRO A 172 -14.83 -1.14 -19.35
C PRO A 172 -15.26 -2.60 -19.43
N GLU A 173 -14.33 -3.53 -19.33
CA GLU A 173 -14.52 -4.98 -19.41
C GLU A 173 -13.60 -5.71 -18.42
N ILE A 174 -13.94 -6.94 -18.09
CA ILE A 174 -13.02 -7.83 -17.36
C ILE A 174 -12.09 -8.48 -18.40
N PRO A 175 -10.75 -8.32 -18.28
CA PRO A 175 -9.83 -9.00 -19.15
C PRO A 175 -10.03 -10.51 -19.14
N LYS A 176 -9.96 -11.16 -20.28
CA LYS A 176 -10.09 -12.63 -20.37
C LYS A 176 -8.78 -13.32 -20.04
N ASN A 177 -7.69 -12.83 -20.61
CA ASN A 177 -6.38 -13.44 -20.52
C ASN A 177 -5.31 -12.38 -20.20
N PRO A 178 -5.41 -11.67 -19.06
CA PRO A 178 -4.44 -10.64 -18.73
C PRO A 178 -3.07 -11.22 -18.37
N ILE A 179 -2.05 -10.51 -18.80
CA ILE A 179 -0.66 -10.73 -18.37
C ILE A 179 -0.30 -9.59 -17.41
N ILE A 180 0.36 -9.91 -16.32
CA ILE A 180 0.76 -8.95 -15.29
C ILE A 180 2.29 -9.00 -15.17
N LEU A 181 2.94 -7.87 -15.41
CA LEU A 181 4.36 -7.70 -15.25
C LEU A 181 4.65 -7.09 -13.87
N GLY A 182 5.19 -7.90 -12.97
CA GLY A 182 5.46 -7.61 -11.57
C GLY A 182 4.55 -8.39 -10.61
N GLY A 183 5.16 -9.22 -9.76
CA GLY A 183 4.52 -10.04 -8.73
C GLY A 183 4.48 -9.39 -7.34
N GLY A 184 4.67 -8.07 -7.26
CA GLY A 184 4.50 -7.28 -6.04
C GLY A 184 3.03 -7.07 -5.67
N VAL A 185 2.76 -6.29 -4.60
CA VAL A 185 1.41 -6.06 -4.03
C VAL A 185 0.37 -5.70 -5.11
N ILE A 186 0.68 -4.75 -5.99
CA ILE A 186 -0.24 -4.31 -7.05
C ILE A 186 -0.56 -5.48 -7.99
N GLY A 187 0.46 -6.17 -8.48
CA GLY A 187 0.29 -7.27 -9.44
C GLY A 187 -0.52 -8.43 -8.89
N VAL A 188 -0.24 -8.88 -7.66
CA VAL A 188 -0.99 -9.99 -7.05
C VAL A 188 -2.43 -9.60 -6.68
N GLU A 189 -2.69 -8.33 -6.32
CA GLU A 189 -4.06 -7.84 -6.10
C GLU A 189 -4.88 -7.83 -7.41
N PHE A 190 -4.30 -7.33 -8.51
CA PHE A 190 -4.98 -7.37 -9.82
C PHE A 190 -5.16 -8.79 -10.33
N ALA A 191 -4.18 -9.67 -10.16
CA ALA A 191 -4.33 -11.08 -10.50
C ALA A 191 -5.49 -11.73 -9.75
N SER A 192 -5.60 -11.44 -8.46
CA SER A 192 -6.66 -11.95 -7.60
C SER A 192 -8.03 -11.43 -8.03
N VAL A 193 -8.20 -10.12 -8.21
CA VAL A 193 -9.49 -9.53 -8.56
C VAL A 193 -9.96 -9.96 -9.95
N TRP A 194 -9.11 -9.94 -10.97
CA TRP A 194 -9.50 -10.38 -12.31
C TRP A 194 -9.89 -11.86 -12.34
N LYS A 195 -9.15 -12.72 -11.61
CA LYS A 195 -9.53 -14.13 -11.51
C LYS A 195 -10.88 -14.32 -10.82
N SER A 196 -11.15 -13.61 -9.72
CA SER A 196 -12.44 -13.64 -9.02
C SER A 196 -13.59 -13.16 -9.90
N LEU A 197 -13.35 -12.13 -10.72
CA LEU A 197 -14.36 -11.54 -11.62
C LEU A 197 -14.58 -12.31 -12.92
N GLY A 198 -13.82 -13.39 -13.17
CA GLY A 198 -14.10 -14.32 -14.27
C GLY A 198 -13.09 -14.33 -15.42
N ALA A 199 -11.88 -13.79 -15.24
CA ALA A 199 -10.80 -14.00 -16.21
C ALA A 199 -10.57 -15.51 -16.46
N GLU A 200 -10.46 -15.88 -17.72
CA GLU A 200 -10.25 -17.27 -18.14
C GLU A 200 -8.87 -17.76 -17.69
N SER A 201 -7.84 -16.99 -18.01
CA SER A 201 -6.48 -17.19 -17.50
C SER A 201 -5.91 -15.89 -16.93
N VAL A 202 -5.01 -15.99 -15.97
CA VAL A 202 -4.22 -14.87 -15.45
C VAL A 202 -2.79 -15.34 -15.33
N THR A 203 -1.85 -14.57 -15.89
CA THR A 203 -0.41 -14.92 -15.84
C THR A 203 0.39 -13.77 -15.25
N ILE A 204 1.17 -14.05 -14.20
CA ILE A 204 2.11 -13.08 -13.61
C ILE A 204 3.53 -13.40 -14.10
N VAL A 205 4.25 -12.37 -14.52
CA VAL A 205 5.68 -12.45 -14.84
C VAL A 205 6.43 -11.64 -13.79
N GLU A 206 7.34 -12.30 -13.05
CA GLU A 206 8.13 -11.68 -11.99
C GLU A 206 9.62 -12.03 -12.16
N GLY A 207 10.46 -10.99 -12.16
CA GLY A 207 11.92 -11.14 -12.26
C GLY A 207 12.59 -11.65 -10.98
N LEU A 208 11.92 -11.52 -9.82
CA LEU A 208 12.38 -12.03 -8.54
C LEU A 208 11.95 -13.50 -8.33
N PRO A 209 12.59 -14.21 -7.38
CA PRO A 209 12.33 -15.65 -7.18
C PRO A 209 10.97 -15.97 -6.57
N HIS A 210 10.25 -14.99 -6.04
CA HIS A 210 8.97 -15.18 -5.37
C HIS A 210 7.95 -14.08 -5.70
N LEU A 211 6.65 -14.42 -5.64
CA LEU A 211 5.58 -13.43 -5.53
C LEU A 211 5.66 -12.75 -4.15
N ALA A 212 5.26 -11.47 -4.08
CA ALA A 212 5.34 -10.67 -2.86
C ALA A 212 6.71 -10.78 -2.16
N ALA A 213 7.81 -10.71 -2.92
CA ALA A 213 9.17 -11.02 -2.48
C ALA A 213 9.71 -10.14 -1.32
N ASN A 214 9.03 -9.07 -0.98
CA ASN A 214 9.35 -8.22 0.17
C ASN A 214 8.73 -8.72 1.50
N GLU A 215 7.89 -9.74 1.45
CA GLU A 215 7.29 -10.38 2.62
C GLU A 215 8.17 -11.54 3.13
N ASP A 216 7.79 -12.11 4.27
CA ASP A 216 8.45 -13.32 4.75
C ASP A 216 8.31 -14.45 3.72
N GLU A 217 9.37 -15.20 3.48
CA GLU A 217 9.41 -16.22 2.42
C GLU A 217 8.32 -17.30 2.59
N SER A 218 7.92 -17.59 3.82
CA SER A 218 6.83 -18.53 4.09
C SER A 218 5.49 -18.01 3.55
N LEU A 219 5.23 -16.69 3.66
CA LEU A 219 4.04 -16.06 3.05
C LEU A 219 4.07 -16.14 1.53
N SER A 220 5.20 -15.81 0.90
CA SER A 220 5.37 -15.88 -0.55
C SER A 220 5.09 -17.29 -1.08
N LYS A 221 5.68 -18.30 -0.46
CA LYS A 221 5.45 -19.71 -0.82
C LYS A 221 4.00 -20.15 -0.62
N ALA A 222 3.34 -19.67 0.42
CA ALA A 222 1.94 -19.99 0.67
C ALA A 222 1.01 -19.31 -0.35
N LEU A 223 1.28 -18.04 -0.69
CA LEU A 223 0.56 -17.31 -1.73
C LEU A 223 0.69 -18.01 -3.09
N GLU A 224 1.89 -18.42 -3.47
CA GLU A 224 2.15 -19.16 -4.72
C GLU A 224 1.35 -20.47 -4.80
N ARG A 225 1.29 -21.23 -3.69
CA ARG A 225 0.45 -22.45 -3.61
C ARG A 225 -1.04 -22.11 -3.78
N ALA A 226 -1.52 -21.07 -3.11
CA ALA A 226 -2.90 -20.62 -3.19
C ALA A 226 -3.27 -20.14 -4.61
N PHE A 227 -2.39 -19.38 -5.24
CA PHE A 227 -2.60 -18.87 -6.61
C PHE A 227 -2.62 -20.01 -7.64
N LYS A 228 -1.71 -21.00 -7.54
CA LYS A 228 -1.76 -22.21 -8.37
C LYS A 228 -3.11 -22.94 -8.22
N LYS A 229 -3.61 -23.09 -6.99
CA LYS A 229 -4.90 -23.73 -6.71
C LYS A 229 -6.06 -22.96 -7.34
N ARG A 230 -5.98 -21.61 -7.37
CA ARG A 230 -6.96 -20.74 -8.02
C ARG A 230 -6.82 -20.67 -9.55
N GLY A 231 -5.83 -21.33 -10.13
CA GLY A 231 -5.56 -21.29 -11.57
C GLY A 231 -4.96 -19.96 -12.04
N ILE A 232 -4.20 -19.27 -11.19
CA ILE A 232 -3.37 -18.12 -11.54
C ILE A 232 -1.97 -18.67 -11.85
N ALA A 233 -1.52 -18.49 -13.08
CA ALA A 233 -0.20 -18.90 -13.53
C ALA A 233 0.84 -17.81 -13.22
N PHE A 234 2.11 -18.21 -13.05
CA PHE A 234 3.19 -17.26 -12.90
C PHE A 234 4.54 -17.84 -13.33
N SER A 235 5.42 -16.97 -13.86
CA SER A 235 6.84 -17.21 -14.10
C SER A 235 7.65 -16.38 -13.13
N LEU A 236 8.59 -17.03 -12.41
CA LEU A 236 9.42 -16.40 -11.38
C LEU A 236 10.89 -16.48 -11.77
N GLY A 237 11.67 -15.45 -11.40
CA GLY A 237 13.11 -15.41 -11.66
C GLY A 237 13.48 -15.19 -13.13
N ILE A 238 12.52 -14.78 -13.98
CA ILE A 238 12.74 -14.58 -15.41
C ILE A 238 12.35 -13.15 -15.75
N PHE A 239 13.30 -12.40 -16.34
CA PHE A 239 13.08 -11.01 -16.67
C PHE A 239 12.26 -10.83 -17.96
N PHE A 240 11.48 -9.76 -18.00
CA PHE A 240 10.82 -9.27 -19.19
C PHE A 240 11.87 -8.84 -20.24
N GLU A 241 11.63 -9.14 -21.52
CA GLU A 241 12.46 -8.70 -22.65
C GLU A 241 11.73 -7.65 -23.49
N LYS A 242 10.56 -8.00 -24.03
CA LYS A 242 9.76 -7.09 -24.88
C LYS A 242 8.26 -7.37 -24.82
N CYS A 243 7.48 -6.39 -25.24
CA CYS A 243 6.05 -6.52 -25.50
C CYS A 243 5.71 -5.93 -26.85
N GLU A 244 4.93 -6.68 -27.63
CA GLU A 244 4.33 -6.22 -28.88
C GLU A 244 2.83 -6.18 -28.68
N GLN A 245 2.17 -5.05 -29.06
CA GLN A 245 0.73 -4.91 -28.96
C GLN A 245 0.08 -4.74 -30.34
N THR A 246 -1.14 -5.25 -30.45
CA THR A 246 -2.02 -5.11 -31.61
C THR A 246 -3.38 -4.58 -31.15
N ASP A 247 -4.31 -4.35 -32.06
CA ASP A 247 -5.69 -3.95 -31.72
C ASP A 247 -6.42 -5.02 -30.89
N SER A 248 -6.01 -6.30 -30.96
CA SER A 248 -6.69 -7.42 -30.33
C SER A 248 -5.99 -7.99 -29.10
N GLY A 249 -4.69 -7.70 -28.87
CA GLY A 249 -3.96 -8.30 -27.77
C GLY A 249 -2.52 -7.86 -27.64
N VAL A 250 -1.80 -8.52 -26.76
CA VAL A 250 -0.41 -8.32 -26.48
C VAL A 250 0.35 -9.63 -26.55
N THR A 251 1.61 -9.55 -26.99
CA THR A 251 2.57 -10.68 -26.96
C THR A 251 3.75 -10.25 -26.10
N VAL A 252 3.99 -10.96 -25.01
CA VAL A 252 5.07 -10.70 -24.04
C VAL A 252 6.13 -11.77 -24.20
N THR A 253 7.38 -11.37 -24.47
CA THR A 253 8.54 -12.24 -24.56
C THR A 253 9.43 -12.05 -23.35
N LEU A 254 9.88 -13.15 -22.75
CA LEU A 254 10.80 -13.18 -21.61
C LEU A 254 12.22 -13.45 -22.07
N ALA A 255 13.19 -13.12 -21.22
CA ALA A 255 14.63 -13.24 -21.52
C ALA A 255 15.11 -14.69 -21.80
N ASP A 256 14.35 -15.70 -21.40
CA ASP A 256 14.62 -17.11 -21.72
C ASP A 256 13.95 -17.61 -23.03
N GLY A 257 13.27 -16.69 -23.75
CA GLY A 257 12.53 -16.98 -24.96
C GLY A 257 11.11 -17.47 -24.75
N THR A 258 10.63 -17.57 -23.51
CA THR A 258 9.21 -17.87 -23.22
C THR A 258 8.32 -16.76 -23.74
N VAL A 259 7.19 -17.12 -24.38
CA VAL A 259 6.23 -16.18 -24.95
C VAL A 259 4.87 -16.40 -24.33
N TYR A 260 4.23 -15.30 -23.93
CA TYR A 260 2.85 -15.26 -23.48
C TYR A 260 2.00 -14.37 -24.38
N GLU A 261 0.80 -14.81 -24.72
CA GLU A 261 -0.19 -14.04 -25.43
C GLU A 261 -1.36 -13.71 -24.49
N GLY A 262 -1.87 -12.50 -24.56
CA GLY A 262 -2.98 -12.03 -23.73
C GLY A 262 -3.75 -10.90 -24.37
N ASP A 263 -4.85 -10.50 -23.73
CA ASP A 263 -5.65 -9.36 -24.18
C ASP A 263 -5.14 -8.02 -23.67
N TYR A 264 -4.53 -8.01 -22.47
CA TYR A 264 -3.92 -6.83 -21.85
C TYR A 264 -2.62 -7.20 -21.11
N LEU A 265 -1.70 -6.24 -21.06
CA LEU A 265 -0.54 -6.27 -20.16
C LEU A 265 -0.70 -5.21 -19.08
N LEU A 266 -0.74 -5.62 -17.82
CA LEU A 266 -0.62 -4.70 -16.67
C LEU A 266 0.84 -4.57 -16.28
N VAL A 267 1.36 -3.35 -16.27
CA VAL A 267 2.71 -3.02 -15.80
C VAL A 267 2.64 -2.63 -14.34
N ALA A 268 3.10 -3.50 -13.46
CA ALA A 268 3.06 -3.37 -12.00
C ALA A 268 4.45 -3.50 -11.35
N VAL A 269 5.48 -2.93 -12.00
CA VAL A 269 6.91 -3.03 -11.62
C VAL A 269 7.33 -2.02 -10.53
N GLY A 270 6.37 -1.46 -9.81
CA GLY A 270 6.59 -0.55 -8.70
C GLY A 270 6.27 0.92 -9.03
N ARG A 271 6.59 1.79 -8.06
CA ARG A 271 6.32 3.23 -8.14
C ARG A 271 7.60 4.04 -8.01
N GLY A 272 7.64 5.19 -8.67
CA GLY A 272 8.72 6.17 -8.58
C GLY A 272 8.27 7.43 -7.84
N PRO A 273 9.16 8.15 -7.15
CA PRO A 273 8.83 9.41 -6.49
C PRO A 273 8.53 10.51 -7.52
N SER A 274 7.45 11.27 -7.32
CA SER A 274 7.05 12.40 -8.18
C SER A 274 7.76 13.68 -7.74
N THR A 275 9.04 13.80 -8.08
CA THR A 275 9.90 14.93 -7.65
C THR A 275 10.46 15.75 -8.81
N LYS A 276 10.34 15.22 -10.02
CA LYS A 276 10.89 15.86 -11.23
C LYS A 276 10.17 17.17 -11.54
N ASP A 277 10.94 18.19 -11.93
CA ASP A 277 10.47 19.50 -12.36
C ASP A 277 9.69 20.30 -11.27
N LEU A 278 9.85 19.92 -9.99
CA LEU A 278 9.22 20.59 -8.85
C LEU A 278 10.11 21.59 -8.13
N GLY A 279 11.32 21.83 -8.64
CA GLY A 279 12.24 22.82 -8.09
C GLY A 279 13.03 22.37 -6.88
N TYR A 280 12.98 21.09 -6.50
CA TYR A 280 13.62 20.60 -5.29
C TYR A 280 15.14 20.69 -5.35
N GLU A 281 15.75 20.14 -6.39
CA GLU A 281 17.21 20.17 -6.59
C GLU A 281 17.71 21.60 -6.80
N GLU A 282 16.96 22.44 -7.54
CA GLU A 282 17.30 23.85 -7.80
C GLU A 282 17.30 24.69 -6.52
N GLN A 283 16.54 24.29 -5.50
CA GLN A 283 16.52 24.91 -4.18
C GLN A 283 17.47 24.24 -3.18
N GLY A 284 18.34 23.35 -3.65
CA GLY A 284 19.39 22.72 -2.87
C GLY A 284 18.91 21.55 -1.98
N ILE A 285 17.72 20.99 -2.23
CA ILE A 285 17.26 19.79 -1.54
C ILE A 285 18.10 18.59 -2.00
N GLU A 286 18.68 17.87 -1.05
CA GLU A 286 19.44 16.66 -1.33
C GLU A 286 18.52 15.50 -1.73
N MET A 287 18.92 14.80 -2.82
CA MET A 287 18.14 13.72 -3.40
C MET A 287 19.01 12.50 -3.71
N ASP A 288 18.41 11.31 -3.64
CA ASP A 288 19.02 10.07 -4.12
C ASP A 288 18.02 9.30 -5.00
N ARG A 289 18.41 9.06 -6.26
CA ARG A 289 17.59 8.34 -7.24
C ARG A 289 16.15 8.85 -7.36
N GLY A 290 15.98 10.17 -7.24
CA GLY A 290 14.70 10.84 -7.28
C GLY A 290 13.96 10.93 -5.94
N PHE A 291 14.42 10.26 -4.89
CA PHE A 291 13.86 10.42 -3.54
C PHE A 291 14.48 11.62 -2.83
N VAL A 292 13.66 12.34 -2.07
CA VAL A 292 14.12 13.41 -1.18
C VAL A 292 14.77 12.79 0.04
N LEU A 293 16.02 13.18 0.33
CA LEU A 293 16.69 12.76 1.55
C LEU A 293 16.22 13.63 2.73
N ALA A 294 15.66 12.97 3.73
CA ALA A 294 15.21 13.61 4.96
C ALA A 294 15.78 12.86 6.18
N ASN A 295 15.97 13.58 7.25
CA ASN A 295 16.37 12.98 8.52
C ASN A 295 15.32 12.00 9.02
N LYS A 296 15.70 10.79 9.38
CA LYS A 296 14.75 9.72 9.76
C LYS A 296 13.98 10.01 11.06
N GLU A 297 14.54 10.83 11.95
CA GLU A 297 13.93 11.16 13.24
C GLU A 297 13.05 12.40 13.16
N THR A 298 13.32 13.31 12.19
CA THR A 298 12.65 14.61 12.12
C THR A 298 11.84 14.82 10.85
N LEU A 299 12.10 14.05 9.80
CA LEU A 299 11.60 14.21 8.44
C LEU A 299 11.95 15.58 7.81
N GLU A 300 12.89 16.33 8.42
CA GLU A 300 13.42 17.56 7.89
C GLU A 300 14.50 17.25 6.84
N THR A 301 14.50 18.00 5.76
CA THR A 301 15.54 17.90 4.72
C THR A 301 16.84 18.59 5.17
N ASN A 302 17.85 18.64 4.31
CA ASN A 302 19.05 19.44 4.55
C ASN A 302 18.77 20.96 4.54
N VAL A 303 17.60 21.41 4.09
CA VAL A 303 17.18 22.82 4.11
C VAL A 303 16.30 23.08 5.33
N PRO A 304 16.73 23.92 6.30
CA PRO A 304 16.00 24.16 7.54
C PRO A 304 14.56 24.65 7.32
N GLY A 305 13.61 24.01 7.99
CA GLY A 305 12.17 24.29 7.89
C GLY A 305 11.52 23.74 6.62
N VAL A 306 12.24 22.87 5.87
CA VAL A 306 11.66 22.12 4.75
C VAL A 306 11.63 20.63 5.10
N TYR A 307 10.45 20.05 5.07
CA TYR A 307 10.17 18.65 5.43
C TYR A 307 9.72 17.86 4.20
N ALA A 308 9.92 16.55 4.22
CA ALA A 308 9.42 15.66 3.17
C ALA A 308 8.69 14.47 3.76
N VAL A 309 7.54 14.10 3.17
CA VAL A 309 6.68 13.01 3.65
C VAL A 309 6.10 12.17 2.52
N GLY A 310 5.72 10.95 2.82
CA GLY A 310 5.06 10.03 1.90
C GLY A 310 6.02 9.39 0.90
N ASP A 311 5.52 9.13 -0.30
CA ASP A 311 6.20 8.31 -1.31
C ASP A 311 7.46 8.94 -1.90
N ILE A 312 7.71 10.22 -1.65
CA ILE A 312 8.94 10.91 -2.09
C ILE A 312 10.12 10.68 -1.15
N VAL A 313 9.90 10.09 0.03
CA VAL A 313 10.97 9.75 1.00
C VAL A 313 11.31 8.27 0.87
N PRO A 314 12.58 7.86 0.95
CA PRO A 314 12.96 6.45 0.92
C PRO A 314 12.19 5.61 1.97
N GLY A 315 11.83 4.38 1.63
CA GLY A 315 11.10 3.44 2.50
C GLY A 315 9.82 2.91 1.86
N LEU A 316 8.89 2.44 2.69
CA LEU A 316 7.63 1.84 2.24
C LEU A 316 6.69 2.90 1.64
N GLN A 317 6.27 2.71 0.40
CA GLN A 317 5.30 3.59 -0.27
C GLN A 317 3.87 3.17 0.10
N LEU A 318 3.46 3.52 1.33
CA LEU A 318 2.17 3.16 1.94
C LEU A 318 1.42 4.41 2.41
N ALA A 319 0.13 4.46 2.11
CA ALA A 319 -0.70 5.63 2.45
C ALA A 319 -0.71 5.94 3.95
N HIS A 320 -0.83 4.91 4.80
CA HIS A 320 -0.84 5.07 6.26
C HIS A 320 0.52 5.51 6.83
N ARG A 321 1.65 5.14 6.20
CA ARG A 321 2.94 5.73 6.50
C ARG A 321 2.92 7.23 6.20
N GLY A 322 2.41 7.61 5.03
CA GLY A 322 2.25 9.02 4.67
C GLY A 322 1.37 9.80 5.63
N PHE A 323 0.23 9.24 6.07
CA PHE A 323 -0.64 9.86 7.08
C PHE A 323 0.12 10.16 8.37
N GLN A 324 0.79 9.16 8.91
CA GLN A 324 1.51 9.31 10.17
C GLN A 324 2.70 10.28 10.04
N GLN A 325 3.41 10.27 8.90
CA GLN A 325 4.47 11.24 8.64
C GLN A 325 3.95 12.66 8.56
N GLY A 326 2.79 12.89 7.92
CA GLY A 326 2.15 14.18 7.85
C GLY A 326 1.74 14.72 9.23
N ILE A 327 1.11 13.87 10.05
CA ILE A 327 0.76 14.20 11.44
C ILE A 327 2.02 14.56 12.25
N PHE A 328 3.03 13.69 12.18
CA PHE A 328 4.30 13.85 12.87
C PHE A 328 4.97 15.19 12.55
N VAL A 329 5.08 15.55 11.27
CA VAL A 329 5.70 16.81 10.83
C VAL A 329 4.89 18.01 11.32
N ALA A 330 3.56 17.98 11.21
CA ALA A 330 2.70 19.05 11.70
C ALA A 330 2.85 19.28 13.21
N GLU A 331 2.94 18.21 13.99
CA GLU A 331 3.16 18.26 15.44
C GLU A 331 4.54 18.85 15.78
N ARG A 332 5.59 18.44 15.08
CA ARG A 332 6.94 19.02 15.26
C ARG A 332 6.96 20.52 14.96
N ILE A 333 6.36 20.94 13.84
CA ILE A 333 6.27 22.35 13.45
C ILE A 333 5.50 23.16 14.51
N ALA A 334 4.50 22.54 15.14
CA ALA A 334 3.75 23.16 16.24
C ALA A 334 4.51 23.19 17.58
N GLY A 335 5.72 22.65 17.64
CA GLY A 335 6.56 22.63 18.85
C GLY A 335 6.25 21.47 19.81
N LEU A 336 5.49 20.47 19.35
CA LEU A 336 5.28 19.23 20.10
C LEU A 336 6.49 18.30 19.91
N ASN A 337 6.58 17.26 20.75
CA ASN A 337 7.62 16.25 20.66
C ASN A 337 7.01 14.86 20.39
N PRO A 338 6.49 14.62 19.16
CA PRO A 338 5.93 13.32 18.80
C PRO A 338 7.03 12.24 18.78
N ALA A 339 6.63 11.00 19.07
CA ALA A 339 7.54 9.85 18.95
C ALA A 339 7.93 9.64 17.47
N PRO A 340 9.22 9.34 17.19
CA PRO A 340 9.66 9.02 15.83
C PRO A 340 8.92 7.82 15.25
N ILE A 341 8.79 7.80 13.91
CA ILE A 341 8.15 6.69 13.20
C ILE A 341 9.15 5.55 13.06
N ILE A 342 8.77 4.39 13.60
CA ILE A 342 9.57 3.16 13.51
C ILE A 342 9.16 2.44 12.22
N GLU A 343 10.03 2.45 11.21
CA GLU A 343 9.74 1.87 9.88
C GLU A 343 9.42 0.36 9.95
N SER A 344 10.11 -0.41 10.82
CA SER A 344 9.82 -1.83 11.01
C SER A 344 8.46 -2.09 11.66
N GLY A 345 7.94 -1.14 12.44
CA GLY A 345 6.63 -1.24 13.08
C GLY A 345 5.43 -0.88 12.18
N ILE A 346 5.67 -0.53 10.90
CA ILE A 346 4.60 -0.18 9.96
C ILE A 346 3.97 -1.46 9.41
N PRO A 347 2.64 -1.67 9.59
CA PRO A 347 1.97 -2.85 9.06
C PRO A 347 1.89 -2.80 7.53
N ARG A 348 2.02 -3.95 6.90
CA ARG A 348 1.84 -4.17 5.47
C ARG A 348 0.68 -5.13 5.25
N VAL A 349 -0.17 -4.82 4.29
CA VAL A 349 -1.29 -5.68 3.91
C VAL A 349 -1.35 -5.79 2.39
N THR A 350 -1.51 -7.03 1.91
CA THR A 350 -1.84 -7.34 0.53
C THR A 350 -3.23 -7.95 0.48
N TYR A 351 -4.14 -7.30 -0.23
CA TYR A 351 -5.58 -7.62 -0.21
C TYR A 351 -6.00 -8.63 -1.28
N CYS A 352 -5.06 -9.41 -1.82
CA CYS A 352 -5.40 -10.56 -2.68
C CYS A 352 -6.13 -11.65 -1.87
N GLU A 353 -6.62 -12.69 -2.53
CA GLU A 353 -7.17 -13.86 -1.84
C GLU A 353 -6.21 -15.06 -2.04
N PRO A 354 -5.66 -15.63 -0.96
CA PRO A 354 -5.77 -15.19 0.43
C PRO A 354 -5.02 -13.88 0.72
N GLN A 355 -5.46 -13.11 1.74
CA GLN A 355 -4.80 -11.89 2.17
C GLN A 355 -3.48 -12.18 2.88
N LEU A 356 -2.51 -11.26 2.73
CA LEU A 356 -1.27 -11.24 3.51
C LEU A 356 -1.31 -10.07 4.49
N GLY A 357 -0.88 -10.32 5.71
CA GLY A 357 -0.65 -9.27 6.73
C GLY A 357 0.72 -9.46 7.37
N SER A 358 1.51 -8.40 7.46
CA SER A 358 2.85 -8.44 8.03
C SER A 358 3.18 -7.18 8.80
N VAL A 359 3.89 -7.32 9.90
CA VAL A 359 4.52 -6.22 10.64
C VAL A 359 5.80 -6.73 11.28
N GLY A 360 6.79 -5.86 11.39
CA GLY A 360 8.09 -6.23 11.96
C GLY A 360 9.04 -6.87 10.95
N LEU A 361 10.05 -7.54 11.49
CA LEU A 361 11.11 -8.20 10.74
C LEU A 361 10.64 -9.55 10.18
N THR A 362 11.02 -9.85 8.95
CA THR A 362 10.95 -11.23 8.45
C THR A 362 11.92 -12.11 9.24
N GLU A 363 11.71 -13.42 9.23
CA GLU A 363 12.66 -14.34 9.90
C GLU A 363 14.09 -14.18 9.38
N LYS A 364 14.25 -13.96 8.07
CA LYS A 364 15.55 -13.68 7.47
C LYS A 364 16.19 -12.41 8.03
N GLN A 365 15.45 -11.31 8.09
CA GLN A 365 15.95 -10.04 8.64
C GLN A 365 16.27 -10.15 10.14
N ALA A 366 15.45 -10.88 10.89
CA ALA A 366 15.73 -11.14 12.31
C ALA A 366 17.02 -11.94 12.49
N LYS A 367 17.24 -12.99 11.69
CA LYS A 367 18.50 -13.76 11.70
C LYS A 367 19.71 -12.93 11.28
N GLU A 368 19.56 -12.04 10.30
CA GLU A 368 20.62 -11.09 9.92
C GLU A 368 20.97 -10.13 11.07
N GLN A 369 20.01 -9.76 11.89
CA GLN A 369 20.17 -8.82 13.01
C GLN A 369 20.68 -9.49 14.29
N PHE A 370 20.14 -10.65 14.66
CA PHE A 370 20.37 -11.31 15.95
C PHE A 370 21.23 -12.61 15.84
N GLY A 371 21.55 -13.04 14.62
CA GLY A 371 22.18 -14.33 14.34
C GLY A 371 21.17 -15.49 14.26
N ASP A 372 21.57 -16.60 13.61
CA ASP A 372 20.69 -17.77 13.42
C ASP A 372 20.20 -18.35 14.74
N ASP A 373 21.08 -18.47 15.75
CA ASP A 373 20.76 -19.00 17.08
C ASP A 373 20.05 -17.97 17.98
N GLY A 374 19.98 -16.73 17.56
CA GLY A 374 19.35 -15.61 18.26
C GLY A 374 17.88 -15.39 17.90
N VAL A 375 17.28 -16.25 17.08
CA VAL A 375 15.90 -16.11 16.60
C VAL A 375 15.12 -17.41 16.83
N GLU A 376 13.90 -17.25 17.31
CA GLU A 376 12.91 -18.32 17.37
C GLU A 376 11.69 -17.92 16.54
N SER A 377 11.11 -18.89 15.81
CA SER A 377 9.88 -18.67 15.06
C SER A 377 8.91 -19.82 15.24
N TYR A 378 7.61 -19.52 15.10
CA TYR A 378 6.55 -20.51 15.17
C TYR A 378 5.44 -20.19 14.17
N GLU A 379 4.97 -21.21 13.44
CA GLU A 379 3.83 -21.11 12.52
C GLU A 379 2.63 -21.86 13.09
N TYR A 380 1.56 -21.14 13.45
CA TYR A 380 0.28 -21.72 13.79
C TYR A 380 -0.59 -21.87 12.55
N ASN A 381 -0.94 -23.11 12.20
CA ASN A 381 -1.78 -23.40 11.04
C ASN A 381 -3.25 -23.10 11.33
N LEU A 382 -3.92 -22.34 10.45
CA LEU A 382 -5.34 -22.00 10.57
C LEU A 382 -6.28 -23.22 10.52
N GLY A 383 -5.79 -24.38 10.09
CA GLY A 383 -6.50 -25.66 10.20
C GLY A 383 -6.92 -26.03 11.63
N GLY A 384 -6.19 -25.53 12.63
CA GLY A 384 -6.53 -25.68 14.05
C GLY A 384 -7.51 -24.63 14.61
N ASN A 385 -7.83 -23.59 13.81
CA ASN A 385 -8.68 -22.48 14.26
C ASN A 385 -10.15 -22.69 13.85
N GLY A 386 -11.06 -22.74 14.82
CA GLY A 386 -12.48 -23.03 14.58
C GLY A 386 -13.17 -22.05 13.64
N LYS A 387 -12.87 -20.73 13.75
CA LYS A 387 -13.46 -19.72 12.86
C LYS A 387 -12.94 -19.85 11.43
N SER A 388 -11.66 -20.17 11.26
CA SER A 388 -11.07 -20.40 9.94
C SER A 388 -11.68 -21.64 9.26
N GLN A 389 -12.02 -22.69 10.02
CA GLN A 389 -12.76 -23.85 9.52
C GLN A 389 -14.18 -23.48 9.06
N ILE A 390 -14.89 -22.63 9.83
CA ILE A 390 -16.23 -22.13 9.44
C ILE A 390 -16.15 -21.32 8.14
N LEU A 391 -15.10 -20.54 7.95
CA LEU A 391 -14.89 -19.72 6.75
C LEU A 391 -14.32 -20.51 5.57
N GLY A 392 -13.90 -21.75 5.76
CA GLY A 392 -13.24 -22.55 4.71
C GLY A 392 -11.85 -22.03 4.31
N THR A 393 -11.26 -21.13 5.11
CA THR A 393 -9.94 -20.54 4.80
C THR A 393 -8.79 -21.42 5.26
N THR A 394 -7.68 -21.34 4.53
CA THR A 394 -6.41 -21.97 4.87
C THR A 394 -5.33 -20.90 5.01
N GLY A 395 -4.27 -21.23 5.74
CA GLY A 395 -3.16 -20.32 5.95
C GLY A 395 -2.50 -20.53 7.30
N PHE A 396 -1.81 -19.54 7.79
CA PHE A 396 -1.12 -19.59 9.08
C PHE A 396 -0.88 -18.19 9.66
N VAL A 397 -0.56 -18.18 10.95
CA VAL A 397 0.05 -17.05 11.66
C VAL A 397 1.46 -17.47 12.05
N LYS A 398 2.46 -16.73 11.58
CA LYS A 398 3.88 -16.91 11.93
C LYS A 398 4.34 -15.80 12.85
N LEU A 399 4.94 -16.17 13.95
CA LEU A 399 5.64 -15.28 14.87
C LEU A 399 7.14 -15.45 14.70
N VAL A 400 7.86 -14.34 14.80
CA VAL A 400 9.32 -14.29 14.86
C VAL A 400 9.69 -13.51 16.11
N ARG A 401 10.49 -14.09 17.00
CA ARG A 401 11.00 -13.39 18.19
C ARG A 401 12.52 -13.42 18.27
N GLU A 402 13.11 -12.45 18.93
CA GLU A 402 14.43 -12.58 19.49
C GLU A 402 14.41 -13.70 20.54
N LYS A 403 15.45 -14.51 20.57
CA LYS A 403 15.53 -15.63 21.54
C LYS A 403 15.44 -15.10 22.98
N ASP A 404 14.51 -15.65 23.74
CA ASP A 404 14.19 -15.19 25.09
C ASP A 404 13.75 -13.72 25.18
N GLY A 405 13.43 -13.10 24.04
CA GLY A 405 13.07 -11.70 23.88
C GLY A 405 11.64 -11.45 23.38
N PRO A 406 11.34 -10.22 22.98
CA PRO A 406 10.03 -9.83 22.46
C PRO A 406 9.78 -10.39 21.06
N VAL A 407 8.51 -10.33 20.63
CA VAL A 407 8.11 -10.62 19.26
C VAL A 407 8.55 -9.45 18.37
N VAL A 408 9.39 -9.74 17.38
CA VAL A 408 9.96 -8.76 16.44
C VAL A 408 9.33 -8.80 15.06
N GLY A 409 8.51 -9.81 14.78
CA GLY A 409 7.77 -9.94 13.52
C GLY A 409 6.54 -10.84 13.64
N VAL A 410 5.48 -10.43 12.93
CA VAL A 410 4.23 -11.20 12.78
C VAL A 410 3.86 -11.21 11.31
N HIS A 411 3.64 -12.41 10.77
CA HIS A 411 3.34 -12.64 9.35
C HIS A 411 2.14 -13.58 9.24
N MET A 412 1.13 -13.18 8.49
CA MET A 412 -0.15 -13.90 8.42
C MET A 412 -0.60 -14.07 6.99
N ILE A 413 -1.19 -15.20 6.67
CA ILE A 413 -1.88 -15.46 5.40
C ILE A 413 -3.19 -16.18 5.64
N GLY A 414 -4.26 -15.73 5.01
CA GLY A 414 -5.62 -16.28 5.11
C GLY A 414 -6.67 -15.24 4.79
N THR A 415 -7.94 -15.56 5.04
CA THR A 415 -9.05 -14.62 4.91
C THR A 415 -9.06 -13.61 6.07
N ASN A 416 -9.38 -12.34 5.81
CA ASN A 416 -9.49 -11.25 6.81
C ASN A 416 -8.20 -10.93 7.59
N MET A 417 -7.03 -11.22 7.06
CA MET A 417 -5.77 -10.87 7.74
C MET A 417 -5.55 -9.36 7.85
N SER A 418 -6.17 -8.58 6.95
CA SER A 418 -6.17 -7.12 7.00
C SER A 418 -6.78 -6.55 8.28
N GLU A 419 -7.74 -7.22 8.89
CA GLU A 419 -8.39 -6.76 10.12
C GLU A 419 -7.63 -7.21 11.39
N GLN A 420 -6.85 -8.30 11.29
CA GLN A 420 -6.07 -8.83 12.41
C GLN A 420 -4.72 -8.12 12.59
N ILE A 421 -4.23 -7.45 11.57
CA ILE A 421 -2.91 -6.79 11.60
C ILE A 421 -2.82 -5.70 12.66
N GLY A 422 -3.94 -5.12 13.09
CA GLY A 422 -3.99 -4.11 14.14
C GLY A 422 -3.49 -4.63 15.50
N GLU A 423 -3.84 -5.86 15.89
CA GLU A 423 -3.30 -6.51 17.10
C GLU A 423 -1.82 -6.85 16.92
N ALA A 424 -1.44 -7.42 15.80
CA ALA A 424 -0.05 -7.71 15.48
C ALA A 424 0.84 -6.46 15.52
N GLN A 425 0.31 -5.31 15.05
CA GLN A 425 1.01 -4.03 15.13
C GLN A 425 1.28 -3.61 16.58
N LEU A 426 0.31 -3.76 17.49
CA LEU A 426 0.49 -3.45 18.92
C LEU A 426 1.55 -4.36 19.54
N ILE A 427 1.49 -5.66 19.25
CA ILE A 427 2.44 -6.64 19.76
C ILE A 427 3.88 -6.25 19.40
N VAL A 428 4.15 -5.96 18.13
CA VAL A 428 5.50 -5.63 17.66
C VAL A 428 5.95 -4.25 18.16
N ASN A 429 5.10 -3.22 18.07
CA ASN A 429 5.50 -1.85 18.44
C ASN A 429 5.61 -1.64 19.96
N TRP A 430 4.96 -2.46 20.77
CA TRP A 430 5.08 -2.43 22.22
C TRP A 430 6.08 -3.45 22.77
N GLU A 431 6.82 -4.13 21.87
CA GLU A 431 7.84 -5.10 22.25
C GLU A 431 7.30 -6.18 23.20
N ALA A 432 6.06 -6.66 22.90
CA ALA A 432 5.40 -7.64 23.72
C ALA A 432 6.14 -9.00 23.65
N TYR A 433 6.27 -9.63 24.81
CA TYR A 433 6.78 -11.00 24.90
C TYR A 433 5.66 -12.00 24.56
N PRO A 434 5.99 -13.21 24.07
CA PRO A 434 4.98 -14.24 23.82
C PRO A 434 4.10 -14.51 25.04
N GLU A 435 4.66 -14.47 26.24
CA GLU A 435 3.99 -14.71 27.51
C GLU A 435 2.93 -13.62 27.83
N ASP A 436 3.17 -12.38 27.42
CA ASP A 436 2.23 -11.26 27.62
C ASP A 436 0.94 -11.52 26.84
N VAL A 437 1.07 -11.86 25.55
CA VAL A 437 -0.07 -12.13 24.66
C VAL A 437 -0.73 -13.46 24.99
N ALA A 438 0.04 -14.50 25.34
CA ALA A 438 -0.47 -15.80 25.75
C ALA A 438 -1.37 -15.74 27.01
N SER A 439 -1.26 -14.68 27.81
CA SER A 439 -2.10 -14.45 28.99
C SER A 439 -3.43 -13.78 28.68
N LEU A 440 -3.61 -13.23 27.45
CA LEU A 440 -4.83 -12.54 27.04
C LEU A 440 -5.95 -13.53 26.67
N ILE A 441 -7.19 -13.07 26.82
CA ILE A 441 -8.37 -13.86 26.49
C ILE A 441 -8.89 -13.41 25.11
N HIS A 442 -8.68 -14.25 24.10
CA HIS A 442 -9.25 -14.03 22.77
C HIS A 442 -10.69 -14.55 22.74
N ALA A 443 -11.57 -13.82 22.07
CA ALA A 443 -12.97 -14.22 21.93
C ALA A 443 -13.11 -15.47 21.07
N HIS A 444 -13.95 -16.42 21.49
CA HIS A 444 -14.22 -17.69 20.79
C HIS A 444 -15.63 -17.73 20.18
N PRO A 445 -15.82 -18.16 18.90
CA PRO A 445 -14.78 -18.48 17.92
C PRO A 445 -14.41 -17.25 17.05
N THR A 446 -13.14 -16.94 16.97
CA THR A 446 -12.61 -15.86 16.11
C THR A 446 -11.35 -16.31 15.39
N GLN A 447 -10.98 -15.62 14.29
CA GLN A 447 -9.68 -15.83 13.65
C GLN A 447 -8.53 -15.29 14.51
N ASN A 448 -8.79 -14.28 15.35
CA ASN A 448 -7.80 -13.69 16.26
C ASN A 448 -7.23 -14.69 17.28
N GLU A 449 -7.98 -15.75 17.63
CA GLU A 449 -7.46 -16.83 18.46
C GLU A 449 -6.19 -17.46 17.87
N ALA A 450 -6.00 -17.39 16.54
CA ALA A 450 -4.79 -17.90 15.90
C ALA A 450 -3.53 -17.13 16.34
N LEU A 451 -3.63 -15.80 16.61
CA LEU A 451 -2.55 -15.04 17.23
C LEU A 451 -2.28 -15.52 18.68
N GLY A 452 -3.32 -15.68 19.48
CA GLY A 452 -3.21 -16.22 20.83
C GLY A 452 -2.58 -17.61 20.88
N GLU A 453 -3.02 -18.53 20.04
CA GLU A 453 -2.48 -19.89 19.94
C GLU A 453 -1.00 -19.91 19.52
N ALA A 454 -0.62 -19.07 18.55
CA ALA A 454 0.77 -18.94 18.14
C ALA A 454 1.66 -18.45 19.29
N HIS A 455 1.16 -17.49 20.09
CA HIS A 455 1.87 -17.00 21.28
C HIS A 455 1.93 -18.03 22.42
N LEU A 456 0.82 -18.75 22.66
CA LEU A 456 0.80 -19.88 23.61
C LEU A 456 1.85 -20.93 23.25
N ALA A 457 1.94 -21.29 21.98
CA ALA A 457 2.92 -22.26 21.51
C ALA A 457 4.36 -21.75 21.71
N LEU A 458 4.63 -20.52 21.30
CA LEU A 458 5.96 -19.92 21.45
C LEU A 458 6.37 -19.67 22.93
N ALA A 459 5.38 -19.49 23.82
CA ALA A 459 5.58 -19.43 25.27
C ALA A 459 5.68 -20.83 25.94
N GLY A 460 5.74 -21.92 25.16
CA GLY A 460 5.86 -23.29 25.66
C GLY A 460 4.58 -23.87 26.30
N LYS A 461 3.41 -23.31 25.97
CA LYS A 461 2.09 -23.69 26.51
C LYS A 461 1.05 -23.95 25.41
N PRO A 462 1.39 -24.74 24.34
CA PRO A 462 0.46 -24.96 23.24
C PRO A 462 -0.84 -25.57 23.73
N LEU A 463 -2.01 -25.06 23.25
CA LEU A 463 -3.31 -25.60 23.58
C LEU A 463 -3.89 -26.43 22.41
N HIS A 464 -4.10 -25.75 21.24
CA HIS A 464 -4.62 -26.38 20.03
C HIS A 464 -3.55 -26.48 18.93
N ALA A 465 -2.30 -26.66 19.32
CA ALA A 465 -1.15 -26.79 18.44
C ALA A 465 -0.28 -27.98 18.86
N HIS A 466 0.40 -28.58 17.90
CA HIS A 466 1.41 -29.61 18.20
C HIS A 466 2.65 -28.96 18.81
N ALA A 467 3.18 -29.52 19.85
CA ALA A 467 4.41 -29.08 20.51
C ALA A 467 5.65 -29.40 19.65
#